data_b49621b9685d66225e5224dbb50ddd27
#
_entry.id   b49621b9685d66225e5224dbb50ddd27
#
_cell.length_a   1.000
_cell.length_b   1.000
_cell.length_c   1.000
_cell.angle_alpha   90.00
_cell.angle_beta   90.00
_cell.angle_gamma   90.00
#
_symmetry.space_group_name_H-M   'P 1'
#
loop_
_entity.id
_entity.type
_entity.pdbx_description
1 polymer ?
#
loop_
_entity_poly.entity_id
_entity_poly.type
_entity_poly.pdbx_seq_one_letter_code
_entity_poly.pdbx_strand_id
1 'polypeptide(L)'
;MKALKRYGQNFLVDRNILGVMMKQAGLSENDCVLEIGPGHGVLTREILAQKVKCLHCVELDERLRPELEGIRDERLILHWGDAVKYDYSSLEPFPNKVIANIPYKITTPLIWELLKFADRGLRYMLLMLQKEAAERITALPDTKARYPLGVCIDAVGMARVVRRVPPQCFRPAPKVDSAVVEIEITRNFVLTGSELWSEVLHLGFAHRRKTLANNLKGISLPEGLGEKRAEDLSA
;
A
#
# COMPACT_ATOMS: atom_id res chain seq x y z
N MET A 1 14.04 17.56 -13.10
CA MET A 1 15.12 16.69 -12.55
C MET A 1 15.07 15.32 -13.23
N LYS A 2 16.21 14.61 -13.40
CA LYS A 2 16.22 13.29 -14.06
C LYS A 2 15.83 12.21 -13.03
N ALA A 3 14.83 11.36 -13.36
CA ALA A 3 14.42 10.23 -12.51
C ALA A 3 15.60 9.27 -12.26
N LEU A 4 15.77 8.81 -11.02
CA LEU A 4 16.83 7.86 -10.69
C LEU A 4 16.27 6.43 -10.72
N LYS A 5 16.88 5.61 -11.58
CA LYS A 5 16.54 4.17 -11.69
C LYS A 5 16.68 3.42 -10.36
N ARG A 6 17.63 3.83 -9.50
CA ARG A 6 17.83 3.19 -8.17
C ARG A 6 16.60 3.30 -7.26
N TYR A 7 15.82 4.39 -7.37
CA TYR A 7 14.60 4.60 -6.58
C TYR A 7 13.34 4.06 -7.27
N GLY A 8 13.44 3.57 -8.50
CA GLY A 8 12.28 3.05 -9.23
C GLY A 8 11.21 4.10 -9.53
N GLN A 9 11.62 5.37 -9.70
CA GLN A 9 10.73 6.52 -9.87
C GLN A 9 10.01 6.47 -11.23
N ASN A 10 8.68 6.40 -11.19
CA ASN A 10 7.76 6.59 -12.32
C ASN A 10 6.72 7.61 -11.86
N PHE A 11 6.88 8.87 -12.27
CA PHE A 11 6.00 9.95 -11.85
C PHE A 11 4.70 9.93 -12.64
N LEU A 12 3.57 9.87 -11.94
CA LEU A 12 2.25 9.96 -12.54
C LEU A 12 2.05 11.38 -13.09
N VAL A 13 1.68 11.50 -14.37
CA VAL A 13 1.47 12.79 -15.06
C VAL A 13 0.07 12.93 -15.67
N ASP A 14 -0.70 11.85 -15.69
CA ASP A 14 -2.06 11.84 -16.26
C ASP A 14 -3.08 12.40 -15.25
N ARG A 15 -3.66 13.56 -15.60
CA ARG A 15 -4.64 14.24 -14.75
C ARG A 15 -5.95 13.48 -14.60
N ASN A 16 -6.35 12.67 -15.59
CA ASN A 16 -7.58 11.90 -15.49
C ASN A 16 -7.43 10.81 -14.40
N ILE A 17 -6.26 10.17 -14.33
CA ILE A 17 -5.97 9.18 -13.29
C ILE A 17 -5.92 9.84 -11.91
N LEU A 18 -5.30 11.02 -11.79
CA LEU A 18 -5.34 11.80 -10.54
C LEU A 18 -6.78 12.13 -10.14
N GLY A 19 -7.61 12.58 -11.07
CA GLY A 19 -9.03 12.83 -10.83
C GLY A 19 -9.81 11.60 -10.36
N VAL A 20 -9.52 10.42 -10.94
CA VAL A 20 -10.10 9.13 -10.49
C VAL A 20 -9.66 8.85 -9.07
N MET A 21 -8.38 9.03 -8.73
CA MET A 21 -7.88 8.80 -7.37
C MET A 21 -8.53 9.75 -6.36
N MET A 22 -8.64 11.04 -6.65
CA MET A 22 -9.27 12.01 -5.74
C MET A 22 -10.76 11.71 -5.52
N LYS A 23 -11.48 11.39 -6.60
CA LYS A 23 -12.90 11.01 -6.50
C LYS A 23 -13.07 9.74 -5.66
N GLN A 24 -12.22 8.73 -5.85
CA GLN A 24 -12.30 7.47 -5.12
C GLN A 24 -11.90 7.64 -3.65
N ALA A 25 -10.90 8.46 -3.35
CA ALA A 25 -10.44 8.73 -1.99
C ALA A 25 -11.51 9.39 -1.10
N GLY A 26 -12.45 10.14 -1.70
CA GLY A 26 -13.56 10.78 -1.00
C GLY A 26 -13.07 11.58 0.21
N LEU A 27 -12.10 12.48 -0.02
CA LEU A 27 -11.43 13.22 1.05
C LEU A 27 -12.33 14.25 1.68
N SER A 28 -12.20 14.43 2.99
CA SER A 28 -12.96 15.37 3.81
C SER A 28 -12.07 16.14 4.79
N GLU A 29 -12.60 17.17 5.42
CA GLU A 29 -11.93 17.99 6.43
C GLU A 29 -11.51 17.25 7.71
N ASN A 30 -12.01 16.03 7.91
CA ASN A 30 -11.64 15.18 9.03
C ASN A 30 -10.45 14.24 8.68
N ASP A 31 -10.08 14.16 7.40
CA ASP A 31 -9.04 13.24 6.97
C ASP A 31 -7.63 13.80 7.19
N CYS A 32 -6.81 13.06 7.90
CA CYS A 32 -5.38 13.19 7.91
C CYS A 32 -4.79 12.16 6.95
N VAL A 33 -4.16 12.66 5.90
CA VAL A 33 -3.67 11.82 4.80
C VAL A 33 -2.17 11.60 4.93
N LEU A 34 -1.70 10.41 4.60
CA LEU A 34 -0.29 10.08 4.39
C LEU A 34 -0.05 9.83 2.90
N GLU A 35 0.86 10.58 2.30
CA GLU A 35 1.39 10.33 0.97
C GLU A 35 2.80 9.73 1.07
N ILE A 36 3.04 8.65 0.36
CA ILE A 36 4.36 8.01 0.28
C ILE A 36 4.97 8.32 -1.08
N GLY A 37 6.16 8.90 -1.08
CA GLY A 37 6.90 9.26 -2.27
C GLY A 37 6.19 10.34 -3.10
N PRO A 38 5.99 11.55 -2.56
CA PRO A 38 5.32 12.65 -3.25
C PRO A 38 6.03 13.04 -4.57
N GLY A 39 7.30 12.74 -4.72
CA GLY A 39 8.07 13.04 -5.91
C GLY A 39 8.05 14.56 -6.20
N HIS A 40 7.64 14.95 -7.40
CA HIS A 40 7.47 16.36 -7.78
C HIS A 40 6.23 17.04 -7.19
N GLY A 41 5.52 16.39 -6.27
CA GLY A 41 4.36 16.93 -5.58
C GLY A 41 3.10 17.05 -6.45
N VAL A 42 2.97 16.24 -7.50
CA VAL A 42 1.79 16.28 -8.37
C VAL A 42 0.55 15.78 -7.63
N LEU A 43 0.64 14.60 -7.02
CA LEU A 43 -0.44 14.03 -6.21
C LEU A 43 -0.65 14.83 -4.92
N THR A 44 0.44 15.33 -4.30
CA THR A 44 0.41 16.23 -3.14
C THR A 44 -0.52 17.42 -3.36
N ARG A 45 -0.36 18.11 -4.51
CA ARG A 45 -1.18 19.28 -4.86
C ARG A 45 -2.66 18.93 -5.09
N GLU A 46 -2.93 17.77 -5.68
CA GLU A 46 -4.31 17.29 -5.87
C GLU A 46 -4.98 16.95 -4.53
N ILE A 47 -4.24 16.37 -3.57
CA ILE A 47 -4.74 16.10 -2.22
C ILE A 47 -4.99 17.42 -1.48
N LEU A 48 -4.06 18.37 -1.54
CA LEU A 48 -4.22 19.69 -0.90
C LEU A 48 -5.32 20.54 -1.53
N ALA A 49 -5.67 20.33 -2.80
CA ALA A 49 -6.84 20.94 -3.43
C ALA A 49 -8.17 20.44 -2.85
N GLN A 50 -8.16 19.31 -2.12
CA GLN A 50 -9.32 18.82 -1.36
C GLN A 50 -9.35 19.46 0.04
N LYS A 51 -10.50 19.33 0.70
CA LYS A 51 -10.66 19.74 2.10
C LYS A 51 -10.12 18.62 3.01
N VAL A 52 -8.82 18.62 3.28
CA VAL A 52 -8.20 17.68 4.22
C VAL A 52 -7.76 18.41 5.49
N LYS A 53 -7.71 17.70 6.61
CA LYS A 53 -7.22 18.24 7.89
C LYS A 53 -5.72 18.48 7.84
N CYS A 54 -4.96 17.50 7.35
CA CYS A 54 -3.51 17.57 7.16
C CYS A 54 -3.04 16.55 6.12
N LEU A 55 -1.84 16.76 5.60
CA LEU A 55 -1.16 15.87 4.69
C LEU A 55 0.30 15.66 5.14
N HIS A 56 0.60 14.46 5.62
CA HIS A 56 1.96 14.01 5.83
C HIS A 56 2.53 13.44 4.53
N CYS A 57 3.74 13.83 4.16
CA CYS A 57 4.47 13.29 3.01
C CYS A 57 5.79 12.69 3.46
N VAL A 58 6.06 11.42 3.15
CA VAL A 58 7.35 10.77 3.42
C VAL A 58 8.11 10.59 2.11
N GLU A 59 9.28 11.26 1.96
CA GLU A 59 10.11 11.22 0.75
C GLU A 59 11.55 10.81 1.09
N LEU A 60 12.11 9.95 0.25
CA LEU A 60 13.49 9.47 0.37
C LEU A 60 14.50 10.35 -0.38
N ASP A 61 14.07 10.93 -1.50
CA ASP A 61 14.94 11.69 -2.41
C ASP A 61 15.04 13.16 -2.00
N GLU A 62 16.02 13.49 -1.17
CA GLU A 62 16.24 14.87 -0.69
C GLU A 62 16.48 15.91 -1.80
N ARG A 63 16.79 15.48 -3.02
CA ARG A 63 16.93 16.40 -4.16
C ARG A 63 15.61 17.08 -4.54
N LEU A 64 14.47 16.47 -4.12
CA LEU A 64 13.12 17.01 -4.34
C LEU A 64 12.72 18.03 -3.26
N ARG A 65 13.55 18.22 -2.22
CA ARG A 65 13.29 19.15 -1.12
C ARG A 65 12.92 20.56 -1.57
N PRO A 66 13.65 21.21 -2.50
CA PRO A 66 13.29 22.57 -2.94
C PRO A 66 11.91 22.66 -3.59
N GLU A 67 11.49 21.60 -4.31
CA GLU A 67 10.19 21.56 -4.99
C GLU A 67 9.05 21.34 -3.98
N LEU A 68 9.25 20.43 -3.02
CA LEU A 68 8.23 20.10 -2.02
C LEU A 68 8.07 21.20 -0.97
N GLU A 69 9.17 21.76 -0.45
CA GLU A 69 9.16 22.89 0.46
C GLU A 69 8.65 24.19 -0.20
N GLY A 70 8.68 24.23 -1.53
CA GLY A 70 8.08 25.30 -2.34
C GLY A 70 6.53 25.28 -2.35
N ILE A 71 5.90 24.18 -1.94
CA ILE A 71 4.44 24.07 -1.81
C ILE A 71 4.03 24.81 -0.53
N ARG A 72 3.36 25.98 -0.67
CA ARG A 72 2.95 26.83 0.44
C ARG A 72 1.55 26.47 0.90
N ASP A 73 1.44 25.47 1.79
CA ASP A 73 0.18 25.07 2.43
C ASP A 73 0.47 24.63 3.87
N GLU A 74 -0.17 25.22 4.85
CA GLU A 74 0.03 24.95 6.27
C GLU A 74 -0.38 23.55 6.71
N ARG A 75 -1.20 22.87 5.90
CA ARG A 75 -1.62 21.47 6.13
C ARG A 75 -0.56 20.46 5.73
N LEU A 76 0.46 20.87 4.95
CA LEU A 76 1.52 19.99 4.44
C LEU A 76 2.63 19.83 5.47
N ILE A 77 2.91 18.59 5.85
CA ILE A 77 3.98 18.21 6.76
C ILE A 77 4.93 17.26 6.04
N LEU A 78 6.16 17.72 5.81
CA LEU A 78 7.16 16.94 5.06
C LEU A 78 8.07 16.17 6.00
N HIS A 79 8.27 14.90 5.70
CA HIS A 79 9.16 13.99 6.41
C HIS A 79 10.17 13.42 5.41
N TRP A 80 11.43 13.31 5.82
CA TRP A 80 12.51 12.83 4.97
C TRP A 80 13.04 11.49 5.49
N GLY A 81 12.94 10.43 4.67
CA GLY A 81 13.39 9.11 5.07
C GLY A 81 12.87 7.98 4.19
N ASP A 82 13.35 6.78 4.52
CA ASP A 82 12.93 5.54 3.86
C ASP A 82 11.55 5.10 4.38
N ALA A 83 10.55 5.12 3.52
CA ALA A 83 9.17 4.78 3.87
C ALA A 83 9.00 3.37 4.45
N VAL A 84 9.87 2.40 4.12
CA VAL A 84 9.80 1.05 4.70
C VAL A 84 10.32 1.01 6.14
N LYS A 85 11.16 1.98 6.52
CA LYS A 85 11.82 2.04 7.83
C LYS A 85 11.34 3.21 8.68
N TYR A 86 10.42 4.01 8.14
CA TYR A 86 9.93 5.20 8.80
C TYR A 86 9.08 4.83 10.02
N ASP A 87 9.29 5.54 11.14
CA ASP A 87 8.45 5.40 12.33
C ASP A 87 7.14 6.18 12.18
N TYR A 88 6.15 5.53 11.58
CA TYR A 88 4.81 6.12 11.40
C TYR A 88 4.10 6.37 12.73
N SER A 89 4.54 5.74 13.84
CA SER A 89 3.93 5.95 15.16
C SER A 89 4.11 7.36 15.69
N SER A 90 5.11 8.08 15.17
CA SER A 90 5.45 9.46 15.54
C SER A 90 4.62 10.53 14.83
N LEU A 91 3.78 10.15 13.84
CA LEU A 91 2.98 11.11 13.10
C LEU A 91 1.82 11.67 13.93
N GLU A 92 1.72 13.02 14.00
CA GLU A 92 0.65 13.74 14.68
C GLU A 92 0.08 14.86 13.80
N PRO A 93 -1.25 14.89 13.54
CA PRO A 93 -2.24 13.86 13.85
C PRO A 93 -1.96 12.55 13.12
N PHE A 94 -2.34 11.40 13.70
CA PHE A 94 -2.14 10.11 13.04
C PHE A 94 -3.01 10.00 11.77
N PRO A 95 -2.45 9.55 10.62
CA PRO A 95 -3.18 9.46 9.37
C PRO A 95 -4.21 8.33 9.39
N ASN A 96 -5.44 8.65 8.97
CA ASN A 96 -6.51 7.68 8.78
C ASN A 96 -6.61 7.16 7.34
N LYS A 97 -5.98 7.87 6.38
CA LYS A 97 -5.91 7.48 4.97
C LYS A 97 -4.49 7.52 4.42
N VAL A 98 -4.15 6.57 3.55
CA VAL A 98 -2.91 6.59 2.76
C VAL A 98 -3.28 6.72 1.29
N ILE A 99 -2.68 7.69 0.59
CA ILE A 99 -2.85 7.86 -0.87
C ILE A 99 -1.46 7.98 -1.48
N ALA A 100 -1.07 7.06 -2.36
CA ALA A 100 0.29 7.05 -2.86
C ALA A 100 0.43 6.45 -4.26
N ASN A 101 1.41 6.97 -5.01
CA ASN A 101 1.98 6.31 -6.18
C ASN A 101 3.29 5.62 -5.76
N ILE A 102 3.19 4.37 -5.31
CA ILE A 102 4.29 3.67 -4.62
C ILE A 102 5.35 3.20 -5.62
N PRO A 103 6.66 3.46 -5.35
CA PRO A 103 7.73 2.80 -6.09
C PRO A 103 7.61 1.28 -6.01
N TYR A 104 7.58 0.60 -7.14
CA TYR A 104 7.23 -0.82 -7.24
C TYR A 104 8.07 -1.75 -6.35
N LYS A 105 9.33 -1.39 -6.12
CA LYS A 105 10.28 -2.20 -5.34
C LYS A 105 9.89 -2.32 -3.86
N ILE A 106 9.18 -1.34 -3.33
CA ILE A 106 8.82 -1.28 -1.90
C ILE A 106 7.36 -1.61 -1.63
N THR A 107 6.55 -1.91 -2.66
CA THR A 107 5.10 -2.14 -2.51
C THR A 107 4.77 -3.13 -1.40
N THR A 108 5.29 -4.35 -1.47
CA THR A 108 4.98 -5.40 -0.49
C THR A 108 5.46 -5.04 0.92
N PRO A 109 6.75 -4.72 1.17
CA PRO A 109 7.20 -4.40 2.52
C PRO A 109 6.50 -3.17 3.10
N LEU A 110 6.21 -2.15 2.27
CA LEU A 110 5.52 -0.96 2.74
C LEU A 110 4.08 -1.26 3.20
N ILE A 111 3.32 -2.05 2.43
CA ILE A 111 1.94 -2.38 2.82
C ILE A 111 1.94 -3.20 4.11
N TRP A 112 2.90 -4.13 4.31
CA TRP A 112 3.06 -4.84 5.58
C TRP A 112 3.29 -3.88 6.75
N GLU A 113 4.17 -2.88 6.58
CA GLU A 113 4.40 -1.86 7.63
C GLU A 113 3.14 -1.05 7.93
N LEU A 114 2.42 -0.60 6.91
CA LEU A 114 1.21 0.20 7.09
C LEU A 114 0.07 -0.59 7.76
N LEU A 115 -0.09 -1.88 7.46
CA LEU A 115 -1.13 -2.71 8.07
C LEU A 115 -0.95 -2.89 9.59
N LYS A 116 0.26 -2.71 10.13
CA LYS A 116 0.51 -2.71 11.58
C LYS A 116 -0.26 -1.62 12.32
N PHE A 117 -0.72 -0.59 11.61
CA PHE A 117 -1.43 0.57 12.16
C PHE A 117 -2.95 0.50 11.96
N ALA A 118 -3.48 -0.64 11.57
CA ALA A 118 -4.93 -0.85 11.45
C ALA A 118 -5.67 -0.63 12.79
N ASP A 119 -5.03 -0.98 13.91
CA ASP A 119 -5.55 -0.76 15.27
C ASP A 119 -5.42 0.70 15.75
N ARG A 120 -4.52 1.49 15.15
CA ARG A 120 -4.26 2.90 15.51
C ARG A 120 -5.08 3.92 14.74
N GLY A 121 -6.00 3.49 13.89
CA GLY A 121 -6.90 4.39 13.19
C GLY A 121 -6.70 4.49 11.69
N LEU A 122 -5.72 3.80 11.09
CA LEU A 122 -5.65 3.67 9.65
C LEU A 122 -6.86 2.87 9.15
N ARG A 123 -7.65 3.46 8.23
CA ARG A 123 -8.91 2.89 7.74
C ARG A 123 -8.97 2.70 6.23
N TYR A 124 -8.07 3.35 5.52
CA TYR A 124 -8.17 3.39 4.06
C TYR A 124 -6.80 3.57 3.40
N MET A 125 -6.55 2.82 2.34
CA MET A 125 -5.39 3.04 1.47
C MET A 125 -5.83 3.05 0.01
N LEU A 126 -5.38 4.05 -0.77
CA LEU A 126 -5.56 4.14 -2.22
C LEU A 126 -4.18 4.21 -2.89
N LEU A 127 -3.77 3.10 -3.48
CA LEU A 127 -2.40 2.89 -3.90
C LEU A 127 -2.30 2.65 -5.40
N MET A 128 -1.38 3.36 -6.06
CA MET A 128 -0.95 3.05 -7.42
C MET A 128 0.15 2.01 -7.35
N LEU A 129 -0.07 0.83 -7.94
CA LEU A 129 0.81 -0.33 -7.87
C LEU A 129 1.05 -0.91 -9.27
N GLN A 130 2.08 -1.76 -9.42
CA GLN A 130 2.17 -2.63 -10.60
C GLN A 130 0.95 -3.55 -10.70
N LYS A 131 0.49 -3.82 -11.90
CA LYS A 131 -0.66 -4.70 -12.18
C LYS A 131 -0.53 -6.06 -11.47
N GLU A 132 0.65 -6.70 -11.54
CA GLU A 132 0.88 -7.99 -10.90
C GLU A 132 0.75 -7.91 -9.37
N ALA A 133 1.28 -6.85 -8.74
CA ALA A 133 1.13 -6.63 -7.31
C ALA A 133 -0.35 -6.40 -6.94
N ALA A 134 -1.07 -5.63 -7.74
CA ALA A 134 -2.51 -5.41 -7.57
C ALA A 134 -3.29 -6.73 -7.65
N GLU A 135 -3.02 -7.57 -8.64
CA GLU A 135 -3.65 -8.88 -8.82
C GLU A 135 -3.40 -9.81 -7.62
N ARG A 136 -2.18 -9.80 -7.05
CA ARG A 136 -1.85 -10.58 -5.86
C ARG A 136 -2.56 -10.10 -4.58
N ILE A 137 -2.72 -8.79 -4.44
CA ILE A 137 -3.36 -8.18 -3.27
C ILE A 137 -4.87 -8.39 -3.29
N THR A 138 -5.48 -8.36 -4.48
CA THR A 138 -6.94 -8.49 -4.66
C THR A 138 -7.37 -9.90 -5.04
N ALA A 139 -6.44 -10.87 -4.99
CA ALA A 139 -6.73 -12.26 -5.34
C ALA A 139 -7.65 -12.92 -4.34
N LEU A 140 -8.73 -13.51 -4.83
CA LEU A 140 -9.64 -14.31 -4.04
C LEU A 140 -8.99 -15.65 -3.60
N PRO A 141 -9.49 -16.31 -2.53
CA PRO A 141 -9.16 -17.69 -2.21
C PRO A 141 -9.32 -18.60 -3.44
N ASP A 142 -8.69 -19.76 -3.44
CA ASP A 142 -8.68 -20.76 -4.51
C ASP A 142 -8.09 -20.26 -5.84
N THR A 143 -7.28 -19.19 -5.82
CA THR A 143 -6.60 -18.68 -7.02
C THR A 143 -5.08 -18.75 -6.94
N LYS A 144 -4.44 -19.01 -8.09
CA LYS A 144 -2.97 -19.01 -8.17
C LYS A 144 -2.32 -17.65 -7.88
N ALA A 145 -3.09 -16.56 -7.94
CA ALA A 145 -2.61 -15.22 -7.63
C ALA A 145 -2.61 -14.92 -6.12
N ARG A 146 -3.20 -15.77 -5.29
CA ARG A 146 -3.27 -15.62 -3.83
C ARG A 146 -1.87 -15.67 -3.19
N TYR A 147 -1.57 -14.71 -2.32
CA TYR A 147 -0.30 -14.55 -1.64
C TYR A 147 -0.51 -14.10 -0.18
N PRO A 148 0.51 -14.23 0.71
CA PRO A 148 0.40 -13.87 2.13
C PRO A 148 -0.22 -12.50 2.39
N LEU A 149 0.20 -11.47 1.64
CA LEU A 149 -0.32 -10.12 1.81
C LEU A 149 -1.83 -10.02 1.51
N GLY A 150 -2.34 -10.75 0.50
CA GLY A 150 -3.77 -10.81 0.22
C GLY A 150 -4.56 -11.43 1.38
N VAL A 151 -4.04 -12.50 2.01
CA VAL A 151 -4.65 -13.10 3.22
C VAL A 151 -4.68 -12.09 4.36
N CYS A 152 -3.56 -11.36 4.57
CA CYS A 152 -3.47 -10.36 5.62
C CYS A 152 -4.47 -9.22 5.42
N ILE A 153 -4.65 -8.76 4.18
CA ILE A 153 -5.62 -7.71 3.85
C ILE A 153 -7.05 -8.20 4.07
N ASP A 154 -7.39 -9.43 3.67
CA ASP A 154 -8.71 -10.00 3.93
C ASP A 154 -9.01 -10.13 5.43
N ALA A 155 -7.99 -10.37 6.26
CA ALA A 155 -8.16 -10.43 7.72
C ALA A 155 -8.59 -9.07 8.32
N VAL A 156 -8.13 -7.96 7.75
CA VAL A 156 -8.44 -6.60 8.23
C VAL A 156 -9.55 -5.89 7.47
N GLY A 157 -9.88 -6.33 6.25
CA GLY A 157 -10.85 -5.63 5.44
C GLY A 157 -11.03 -6.24 4.05
N MET A 158 -10.94 -5.40 3.03
CA MET A 158 -11.07 -5.82 1.63
C MET A 158 -10.18 -4.97 0.72
N ALA A 159 -9.81 -5.56 -0.43
CA ALA A 159 -9.11 -4.84 -1.48
C ALA A 159 -9.79 -5.04 -2.84
N ARG A 160 -9.77 -3.99 -3.66
CA ARG A 160 -10.26 -4.08 -5.06
C ARG A 160 -9.45 -3.21 -6.00
N VAL A 161 -9.40 -3.62 -7.26
CA VAL A 161 -8.86 -2.78 -8.34
C VAL A 161 -9.91 -1.74 -8.74
N VAL A 162 -9.57 -0.46 -8.59
CA VAL A 162 -10.42 0.68 -8.98
C VAL A 162 -10.24 0.99 -10.48
N ARG A 163 -8.98 1.03 -10.93
CA ARG A 163 -8.64 1.44 -12.31
C ARG A 163 -7.35 0.80 -12.77
N ARG A 164 -7.32 0.27 -14.00
CA ARG A 164 -6.07 -0.07 -14.71
C ARG A 164 -5.46 1.19 -15.31
N VAL A 165 -4.12 1.28 -15.24
CA VAL A 165 -3.37 2.47 -15.63
C VAL A 165 -2.22 2.06 -16.57
N PRO A 166 -2.28 2.47 -17.84
CA PRO A 166 -1.28 2.10 -18.80
C PRO A 166 0.03 2.91 -18.63
N PRO A 167 1.17 2.39 -19.14
CA PRO A 167 2.49 2.99 -18.92
C PRO A 167 2.63 4.44 -19.36
N GLN A 168 1.91 4.88 -20.40
CA GLN A 168 1.98 6.24 -20.93
C GLN A 168 1.51 7.31 -19.95
N CYS A 169 0.79 6.94 -18.88
CA CYS A 169 0.38 7.84 -17.80
C CYS A 169 1.54 8.31 -16.91
N PHE A 170 2.75 7.75 -17.11
CA PHE A 170 3.92 8.02 -16.26
C PHE A 170 5.10 8.62 -17.05
N ARG A 171 6.00 9.32 -16.34
CA ARG A 171 7.29 9.79 -16.84
C ARG A 171 8.39 9.48 -15.80
N PRO A 172 9.42 8.68 -16.15
CA PRO A 172 9.48 7.81 -17.33
C PRO A 172 8.39 6.75 -17.32
N ALA A 173 7.99 6.26 -18.50
CA ALA A 173 7.02 5.19 -18.62
C ALA A 173 7.57 3.87 -18.05
N PRO A 174 6.85 3.16 -17.16
CA PRO A 174 7.24 1.83 -16.71
C PRO A 174 7.12 0.80 -17.86
N LYS A 175 7.72 -0.38 -17.67
CA LYS A 175 7.67 -1.46 -18.65
C LYS A 175 6.35 -2.29 -18.59
N VAL A 176 5.57 -2.11 -17.55
CA VAL A 176 4.36 -2.88 -17.26
C VAL A 176 3.21 -1.96 -16.88
N ASP A 177 1.99 -2.44 -17.04
CA ASP A 177 0.79 -1.75 -16.59
C ASP A 177 0.79 -1.59 -15.07
N SER A 178 0.09 -0.56 -14.62
CA SER A 178 -0.21 -0.29 -13.22
C SER A 178 -1.71 -0.43 -12.95
N ALA A 179 -2.07 -0.36 -11.69
CA ALA A 179 -3.45 -0.27 -11.25
C ALA A 179 -3.57 0.60 -10.00
N VAL A 180 -4.67 1.32 -9.89
CA VAL A 180 -5.12 1.92 -8.64
C VAL A 180 -5.84 0.85 -7.86
N VAL A 181 -5.37 0.55 -6.66
CA VAL A 181 -5.96 -0.40 -5.72
C VAL A 181 -6.46 0.36 -4.51
N GLU A 182 -7.68 0.07 -4.14
CA GLU A 182 -8.31 0.50 -2.90
C GLU A 182 -8.23 -0.63 -1.88
N ILE A 183 -7.88 -0.29 -0.65
CA ILE A 183 -7.89 -1.19 0.50
C ILE A 183 -8.68 -0.50 1.60
N GLU A 184 -9.81 -1.08 1.99
CA GLU A 184 -10.62 -0.65 3.11
C GLU A 184 -10.31 -1.51 4.33
N ILE A 185 -9.99 -0.86 5.46
CA ILE A 185 -9.68 -1.50 6.73
C ILE A 185 -10.88 -1.34 7.64
N THR A 186 -11.66 -2.38 7.77
CA THR A 186 -12.94 -2.38 8.51
C THR A 186 -12.87 -3.13 9.84
N ARG A 187 -11.81 -3.91 10.04
CA ARG A 187 -11.60 -4.73 11.24
C ARG A 187 -10.24 -4.43 11.85
N ASN A 188 -10.20 -4.41 13.17
CA ASN A 188 -8.95 -4.38 13.90
C ASN A 188 -8.48 -5.83 14.08
N PHE A 189 -7.38 -6.17 13.43
CA PHE A 189 -6.79 -7.50 13.54
C PHE A 189 -5.42 -7.40 14.19
N VAL A 190 -5.39 -7.64 15.50
CA VAL A 190 -4.20 -7.45 16.35
C VAL A 190 -2.98 -8.24 15.85
N LEU A 191 -3.20 -9.35 15.13
CA LEU A 191 -2.11 -10.19 14.63
C LEU A 191 -1.39 -9.62 13.41
N THR A 192 -1.90 -8.59 12.72
CA THR A 192 -1.23 -8.03 11.53
C THR A 192 0.17 -7.47 11.82
N GLY A 193 0.40 -7.00 13.07
CA GLY A 193 1.72 -6.57 13.55
C GLY A 193 2.54 -7.69 14.19
N SER A 194 2.02 -8.92 14.30
CA SER A 194 2.70 -10.04 14.93
C SER A 194 3.73 -10.67 14.00
N GLU A 195 4.97 -10.79 14.47
CA GLU A 195 6.02 -11.52 13.74
C GLU A 195 5.62 -12.99 13.50
N LEU A 196 4.99 -13.62 14.49
CA LEU A 196 4.50 -15.00 14.39
C LEU A 196 3.47 -15.16 13.27
N TRP A 197 2.53 -14.21 13.13
CA TRP A 197 1.55 -14.23 12.04
C TRP A 197 2.22 -14.13 10.67
N SER A 198 3.17 -13.21 10.53
CA SER A 198 3.95 -13.06 9.30
C SER A 198 4.74 -14.34 8.98
N GLU A 199 5.38 -14.95 9.97
CA GLU A 199 6.14 -16.20 9.83
C GLU A 199 5.24 -17.35 9.38
N VAL A 200 4.11 -17.57 10.05
CA VAL A 200 3.14 -18.64 9.70
C VAL A 200 2.65 -18.48 8.27
N LEU A 201 2.32 -17.26 7.85
CA LEU A 201 1.92 -16.99 6.46
C LEU A 201 3.06 -17.30 5.48
N HIS A 202 4.29 -16.85 5.75
CA HIS A 202 5.43 -17.13 4.88
C HIS A 202 5.72 -18.62 4.76
N LEU A 203 5.69 -19.35 5.87
CA LEU A 203 5.88 -20.80 5.89
C LEU A 203 4.75 -21.52 5.14
N GLY A 204 3.49 -21.12 5.37
CA GLY A 204 2.33 -21.71 4.69
C GLY A 204 2.43 -21.60 3.16
N PHE A 205 2.95 -20.48 2.65
CA PHE A 205 3.13 -20.21 1.22
C PHE A 205 4.50 -20.61 0.66
N ALA A 206 5.43 -21.15 1.47
CA ALA A 206 6.81 -21.46 1.05
C ALA A 206 6.86 -22.44 -0.14
N HIS A 207 6.00 -23.45 -0.12
CA HIS A 207 5.89 -24.42 -1.21
C HIS A 207 4.44 -24.50 -1.69
N ARG A 208 4.05 -23.64 -2.62
CA ARG A 208 2.68 -23.46 -3.10
C ARG A 208 1.95 -24.73 -3.55
N ARG A 209 2.67 -25.72 -4.08
CA ARG A 209 2.09 -27.02 -4.51
C ARG A 209 1.88 -28.01 -3.37
N LYS A 210 2.39 -27.71 -2.16
CA LYS A 210 2.23 -28.57 -0.98
C LYS A 210 1.06 -28.11 -0.13
N THR A 211 0.49 -29.06 0.61
CA THR A 211 -0.55 -28.77 1.61
C THR A 211 0.02 -28.06 2.83
N LEU A 212 -0.86 -27.46 3.64
CA LEU A 212 -0.46 -26.77 4.88
C LEU A 212 0.25 -27.70 5.86
N ALA A 213 -0.20 -28.95 6.02
CA ALA A 213 0.48 -29.92 6.86
C ALA A 213 1.94 -30.17 6.43
N ASN A 214 2.21 -30.11 5.12
CA ASN A 214 3.56 -30.26 4.59
C ASN A 214 4.43 -29.00 4.69
N ASN A 215 3.82 -27.81 4.68
CA ASN A 215 4.51 -26.53 4.80
C ASN A 215 4.77 -26.16 6.27
N LEU A 216 3.82 -26.45 7.17
CA LEU A 216 3.80 -26.07 8.58
C LEU A 216 4.13 -27.29 9.48
N LYS A 217 5.20 -28.02 9.13
CA LYS A 217 5.62 -29.20 9.89
C LYS A 217 5.88 -28.86 11.36
N GLY A 218 5.32 -29.67 12.27
CA GLY A 218 5.46 -29.48 13.72
C GLY A 218 4.46 -28.50 14.34
N ILE A 219 3.59 -27.90 13.52
CA ILE A 219 2.49 -27.06 14.01
C ILE A 219 1.21 -27.89 13.98
N SER A 220 0.49 -27.95 15.11
CA SER A 220 -0.84 -28.55 15.16
C SER A 220 -1.84 -27.69 14.42
N LEU A 221 -2.46 -28.24 13.39
CA LEU A 221 -3.45 -27.54 12.58
C LEU A 221 -4.86 -27.99 12.98
N PRO A 222 -5.85 -27.09 12.90
CA PRO A 222 -7.26 -27.47 13.03
C PRO A 222 -7.67 -28.54 12.03
N GLU A 223 -8.67 -29.33 12.38
CA GLU A 223 -9.18 -30.41 11.53
C GLU A 223 -9.57 -29.90 10.14
N GLY A 224 -9.18 -30.62 9.10
CA GLY A 224 -9.45 -30.30 7.69
C GLY A 224 -8.56 -29.20 7.09
N LEU A 225 -7.79 -28.43 7.87
CA LEU A 225 -6.89 -27.42 7.32
C LEU A 225 -5.59 -28.03 6.77
N GLY A 226 -5.13 -29.13 7.36
CA GLY A 226 -3.87 -29.74 6.95
C GLY A 226 -3.84 -30.23 5.50
N GLU A 227 -4.98 -30.57 4.92
CA GLU A 227 -5.14 -31.07 3.55
C GLU A 227 -5.21 -29.93 2.51
N LYS A 228 -5.55 -28.72 2.96
CA LYS A 228 -5.65 -27.53 2.09
C LYS A 228 -4.28 -26.97 1.74
N ARG A 229 -4.21 -26.22 0.64
CA ARG A 229 -3.07 -25.35 0.33
C ARG A 229 -3.29 -23.97 0.91
N ALA A 230 -2.21 -23.22 1.10
CA ALA A 230 -2.34 -21.86 1.63
C ALA A 230 -3.15 -20.92 0.72
N GLU A 231 -3.12 -21.16 -0.60
CA GLU A 231 -3.88 -20.38 -1.58
C GLU A 231 -5.41 -20.63 -1.49
N ASP A 232 -5.84 -21.73 -0.88
CA ASP A 232 -7.25 -22.12 -0.77
C ASP A 232 -7.94 -21.44 0.44
N LEU A 233 -7.16 -20.81 1.34
CA LEU A 233 -7.69 -20.26 2.59
C LEU A 233 -8.31 -18.87 2.40
N SER A 234 -9.50 -18.69 2.96
CA SER A 234 -10.02 -17.38 3.37
C SER A 234 -9.37 -16.92 4.68
N ALA A 235 -9.37 -15.63 4.93
CA ALA A 235 -8.95 -15.08 6.22
C ALA A 235 -9.98 -15.36 7.31
#